data_defbec0d59ac0d28a8848a972c26444e
#
_entry.id   defbec0d59ac0d28a8848a972c26444e
#
_cell.length_a   1.000
_cell.length_b   1.000
_cell.length_c   1.000
_cell.angle_alpha   90.00
_cell.angle_beta   90.00
_cell.angle_gamma   90.00
#
_symmetry.space_group_name_H-M   'P 1'
#
loop_
_entity.id
_entity.type
_entity.pdbx_description
1 polymer ?
#
loop_
_entity_poly.entity_id
_entity_poly.type
_entity_poly.pdbx_seq_one_letter_code
_entity_poly.pdbx_strand_id
1 'polypeptide(L)'
;MAQPELQVADTQILTNVLQEAVFTASEKSIAGQVFNIYDMSGTPGLTAQIPVYPEISASAPAQTAEVAESSVAIAQVDLTAAEIAARVDVSDLLAESTARNMGSDVGVMLGGALGEKIDTDAFALFTESNITNNVGGSGSEITPETILKAVYTLRSNSAPTDADGDYICVLHP
;
A
#
# COMPACT_ATOMS: atom_id res chain seq x y z
N MET A 1 -20.01 11.16 -42.84
CA MET A 1 -20.65 11.91 -41.74
C MET A 1 -20.51 11.04 -40.52
N ALA A 2 -19.67 11.40 -39.56
CA ALA A 2 -19.54 10.68 -38.31
C ALA A 2 -20.83 10.91 -37.50
N GLN A 3 -21.48 9.85 -37.07
CA GLN A 3 -22.69 9.95 -36.26
C GLN A 3 -22.32 10.45 -34.86
N PRO A 4 -22.84 11.62 -34.42
CA PRO A 4 -22.49 12.16 -33.10
C PRO A 4 -22.98 11.30 -31.91
N GLU A 5 -23.91 10.40 -32.16
CA GLU A 5 -24.49 9.52 -31.13
C GLU A 5 -23.51 8.45 -30.65
N LEU A 6 -22.60 7.94 -31.49
CA LEU A 6 -21.60 6.95 -31.11
C LEU A 6 -20.57 7.54 -30.13
N GLN A 7 -20.16 8.79 -30.31
CA GLN A 7 -19.17 9.41 -29.41
C GLN A 7 -19.69 9.65 -27.99
N VAL A 8 -20.98 9.93 -27.84
CA VAL A 8 -21.62 10.15 -26.52
C VAL A 8 -21.77 8.82 -25.79
N ALA A 9 -22.15 7.75 -26.50
CA ALA A 9 -22.25 6.41 -25.92
C ALA A 9 -20.88 5.89 -25.44
N ASP A 10 -19.83 6.06 -26.24
CA ASP A 10 -18.45 5.67 -25.88
C ASP A 10 -17.95 6.41 -24.64
N THR A 11 -18.23 7.71 -24.51
CA THR A 11 -17.82 8.50 -23.35
C THR A 11 -18.54 8.05 -22.08
N GLN A 12 -19.82 7.69 -22.16
CA GLN A 12 -20.59 7.20 -21.02
C GLN A 12 -20.14 5.81 -20.58
N ILE A 13 -19.87 4.92 -21.52
CA ILE A 13 -19.35 3.57 -21.24
C ILE A 13 -17.98 3.70 -20.56
N LEU A 14 -17.08 4.52 -21.10
CA LEU A 14 -15.75 4.73 -20.51
C LEU A 14 -15.82 5.30 -19.08
N THR A 15 -16.73 6.23 -18.84
CA THR A 15 -16.93 6.80 -17.50
C THR A 15 -17.41 5.74 -16.51
N ASN A 16 -18.37 4.91 -16.91
CA ASN A 16 -18.88 3.82 -16.06
C ASN A 16 -17.80 2.78 -15.76
N VAL A 17 -17.02 2.38 -16.79
CA VAL A 17 -15.88 1.46 -16.64
C VAL A 17 -14.86 2.02 -15.65
N LEU A 18 -14.52 3.29 -15.76
CA LEU A 18 -13.55 3.95 -14.89
C LEU A 18 -14.03 4.00 -13.44
N GLN A 19 -15.28 4.39 -13.21
CA GLN A 19 -15.86 4.47 -11.88
C GLN A 19 -15.90 3.11 -11.20
N GLU A 20 -16.33 2.08 -11.92
CA GLU A 20 -16.39 0.71 -11.41
C GLU A 20 -14.99 0.15 -11.13
N ALA A 21 -14.01 0.44 -11.99
CA ALA A 21 -12.63 0.02 -11.80
C ALA A 21 -12.00 0.64 -10.54
N VAL A 22 -12.19 1.95 -10.34
CA VAL A 22 -11.66 2.65 -9.15
C VAL A 22 -12.33 2.13 -7.88
N PHE A 23 -13.64 1.95 -7.88
CA PHE A 23 -14.37 1.41 -6.75
C PHE A 23 -13.89 0.00 -6.40
N THR A 24 -13.83 -0.91 -7.39
CA THR A 24 -13.39 -2.30 -7.19
C THR A 24 -11.93 -2.38 -6.74
N ALA A 25 -11.04 -1.55 -7.27
CA ALA A 25 -9.64 -1.51 -6.85
C ALA A 25 -9.51 -1.10 -5.37
N SER A 26 -10.26 -0.07 -4.95
CA SER A 26 -10.24 0.38 -3.54
C SER A 26 -10.86 -0.63 -2.57
N GLU A 27 -11.90 -1.37 -3.00
CA GLU A 27 -12.55 -2.38 -2.18
C GLU A 27 -11.69 -3.64 -2.01
N LYS A 28 -10.99 -4.06 -3.07
CA LYS A 28 -10.17 -5.29 -3.05
C LYS A 28 -8.79 -5.11 -2.47
N SER A 29 -8.22 -3.90 -2.51
CA SER A 29 -6.87 -3.66 -1.99
C SER A 29 -6.85 -3.64 -0.47
N ILE A 30 -6.05 -4.51 0.12
CA ILE A 30 -5.78 -4.57 1.57
C ILE A 30 -4.66 -3.61 1.94
N ALA A 31 -3.73 -3.35 1.03
CA ALA A 31 -2.58 -2.50 1.26
C ALA A 31 -2.98 -1.09 1.73
N GLY A 32 -4.05 -0.51 1.15
CA GLY A 32 -4.56 0.79 1.55
C GLY A 32 -5.08 0.88 2.99
N GLN A 33 -5.38 -0.26 3.63
CA GLN A 33 -5.84 -0.32 5.02
C GLN A 33 -4.70 -0.59 6.02
N VAL A 34 -3.63 -1.23 5.55
CA VAL A 34 -2.50 -1.67 6.39
C VAL A 34 -1.37 -0.66 6.40
N PHE A 35 -1.10 -0.03 5.25
CA PHE A 35 0.01 0.90 5.11
C PHE A 35 -0.42 2.35 5.31
N ASN A 36 0.45 3.15 5.91
CA ASN A 36 0.26 4.59 5.96
C ASN A 36 0.36 5.19 4.56
N ILE A 37 -0.66 5.91 4.15
CA ILE A 37 -0.71 6.57 2.84
C ILE A 37 -0.04 7.93 2.94
N TYR A 38 0.97 8.16 2.10
CA TYR A 38 1.59 9.47 1.94
C TYR A 38 1.07 10.13 0.65
N ASP A 39 0.37 11.26 0.81
CA ASP A 39 -0.13 12.02 -0.33
C ASP A 39 0.99 12.86 -0.95
N MET A 40 1.34 12.54 -2.20
CA MET A 40 2.33 13.26 -2.99
C MET A 40 1.72 14.34 -3.88
N SER A 41 0.40 14.57 -3.81
CA SER A 41 -0.26 15.60 -4.60
C SER A 41 0.32 16.98 -4.27
N GLY A 42 0.79 17.69 -5.32
CA GLY A 42 1.43 18.99 -5.17
C GLY A 42 2.94 18.96 -4.89
N THR A 43 3.57 17.80 -4.76
CA THR A 43 5.02 17.69 -4.66
C THR A 43 5.63 17.70 -6.07
N PRO A 44 6.59 18.59 -6.39
CA PRO A 44 7.24 18.58 -7.68
C PRO A 44 8.19 17.37 -7.77
N GLY A 45 7.93 16.48 -8.73
CA GLY A 45 8.75 15.30 -8.98
C GLY A 45 8.05 13.97 -8.65
N LEU A 46 8.72 12.86 -8.97
CA LEU A 46 8.25 11.50 -8.74
C LEU A 46 8.78 10.90 -7.42
N THR A 47 9.66 11.59 -6.72
CA THR A 47 10.29 11.11 -5.49
C THR A 47 10.03 12.07 -4.34
N ALA A 48 9.45 11.56 -3.26
CA ALA A 48 9.30 12.27 -1.99
C ALA A 48 10.33 11.77 -0.98
N GLN A 49 11.02 12.70 -0.33
CA GLN A 49 12.00 12.40 0.72
C GLN A 49 11.34 12.55 2.08
N ILE A 50 11.24 11.47 2.84
CA ILE A 50 10.68 11.46 4.17
C ILE A 50 11.81 11.43 5.20
N PRO A 51 11.93 12.45 6.07
CA PRO A 51 12.93 12.43 7.13
C PRO A 51 12.53 11.45 8.23
N VAL A 52 13.48 10.62 8.65
CA VAL A 52 13.35 9.72 9.79
C VAL A 52 14.24 10.21 10.92
N TYR A 53 13.63 10.53 12.04
CA TYR A 53 14.34 11.02 13.24
C TYR A 53 14.76 9.83 14.11
N PRO A 54 16.02 9.76 14.55
CA PRO A 54 16.46 8.74 15.47
C PRO A 54 15.88 8.98 16.88
N GLU A 55 15.73 7.89 17.62
CA GLU A 55 15.35 7.97 19.03
C GLU A 55 16.51 8.53 19.86
N ILE A 56 16.20 9.48 20.73
CA ILE A 56 17.18 10.11 21.63
C ILE A 56 17.02 9.50 23.02
N SER A 57 18.10 8.94 23.57
CA SER A 57 18.12 8.42 24.91
C SER A 57 18.57 9.48 25.91
N ALA A 58 17.83 9.64 27.01
CA ALA A 58 18.23 10.47 28.12
C ALA A 58 19.09 9.65 29.10
N SER A 59 20.21 10.20 29.54
CA SER A 59 21.05 9.62 30.59
C SER A 59 21.08 10.52 31.84
N ALA A 60 21.12 9.92 33.03
CA ALA A 60 21.31 10.66 34.27
C ALA A 60 22.83 10.87 34.47
N PRO A 61 23.32 12.11 34.38
CA PRO A 61 24.75 12.39 34.64
C PRO A 61 25.10 12.20 36.11
N ALA A 62 26.28 11.71 36.39
CA ALA A 62 26.85 11.74 37.74
C ALA A 62 27.11 13.21 38.13
N GLN A 63 27.12 13.48 39.45
CA GLN A 63 27.17 14.83 40.02
C GLN A 63 28.32 15.71 39.51
N THR A 64 29.35 15.14 38.89
CA THR A 64 30.55 15.83 38.37
C THR A 64 30.83 15.55 36.89
N ALA A 65 29.91 14.88 36.19
CA ALA A 65 30.07 14.55 34.77
C ALA A 65 29.26 15.52 33.90
N GLU A 66 29.89 16.00 32.84
CA GLU A 66 29.20 16.73 31.78
C GLU A 66 28.22 15.81 31.04
N VAL A 67 27.05 16.34 30.69
CA VAL A 67 26.08 15.62 29.88
C VAL A 67 26.66 15.44 28.47
N ALA A 68 26.77 14.20 28.00
CA ALA A 68 27.23 13.92 26.65
C ALA A 68 26.25 14.48 25.62
N GLU A 69 26.75 15.20 24.63
CA GLU A 69 25.97 15.70 23.51
C GLU A 69 25.47 14.51 22.65
N SER A 70 24.16 14.45 22.43
CA SER A 70 23.56 13.51 21.47
C SER A 70 23.49 14.16 20.11
N SER A 71 24.26 13.63 19.16
CA SER A 71 24.18 14.05 17.75
C SER A 71 22.92 13.44 17.10
N VAL A 72 22.03 14.30 16.60
CA VAL A 72 20.85 13.86 15.85
C VAL A 72 21.20 13.75 14.36
N ALA A 73 21.48 12.54 13.88
CA ALA A 73 21.64 12.28 12.46
C ALA A 73 20.27 11.96 11.85
N ILE A 74 19.76 12.85 11.01
CA ILE A 74 18.49 12.64 10.30
C ILE A 74 18.74 11.71 9.12
N ALA A 75 18.12 10.55 9.13
CA ALA A 75 18.07 9.65 7.96
C ALA A 75 16.93 10.08 7.03
N GLN A 76 17.05 9.78 5.75
CA GLN A 76 16.01 10.04 4.75
C GLN A 76 15.60 8.73 4.08
N VAL A 77 14.30 8.57 3.86
CA VAL A 77 13.73 7.49 3.07
C VAL A 77 13.10 8.10 1.83
N ASP A 78 13.51 7.62 0.67
CA ASP A 78 13.00 8.08 -0.61
C ASP A 78 11.81 7.21 -1.05
N LEU A 79 10.63 7.82 -1.20
CA LEU A 79 9.47 7.21 -1.81
C LEU A 79 9.38 7.62 -3.27
N THR A 80 9.51 6.66 -4.19
CA THR A 80 9.39 6.91 -5.62
C THR A 80 8.06 6.37 -6.12
N ALA A 81 7.27 7.25 -6.75
CA ALA A 81 6.01 6.87 -7.38
C ALA A 81 6.28 6.07 -8.66
N ALA A 82 5.55 4.97 -8.85
CA ALA A 82 5.56 4.16 -10.05
C ALA A 82 4.18 4.16 -10.71
N GLU A 83 4.14 4.08 -12.03
CA GLU A 83 2.90 3.99 -12.79
C GLU A 83 2.46 2.53 -12.92
N ILE A 84 1.19 2.26 -12.64
CA ILE A 84 0.56 0.98 -12.87
C ILE A 84 -0.52 1.18 -13.93
N ALA A 85 -0.49 0.37 -15.00
CA ALA A 85 -1.46 0.44 -16.08
C ALA A 85 -2.02 -0.93 -16.40
N ALA A 86 -3.31 -0.99 -16.73
CA ALA A 86 -3.99 -2.16 -17.24
C ALA A 86 -4.77 -1.81 -18.50
N ARG A 87 -4.80 -2.72 -19.47
CA ARG A 87 -5.52 -2.52 -20.74
C ARG A 87 -6.30 -3.78 -21.12
N VAL A 88 -7.54 -3.57 -21.54
CA VAL A 88 -8.40 -4.61 -22.10
C VAL A 88 -8.91 -4.13 -23.44
N ASP A 89 -8.75 -4.92 -24.49
CA ASP A 89 -9.31 -4.67 -25.81
C ASP A 89 -10.62 -5.46 -25.97
N VAL A 90 -11.72 -4.76 -26.23
CA VAL A 90 -13.06 -5.33 -26.45
C VAL A 90 -13.44 -5.09 -27.91
N SER A 91 -13.80 -6.15 -28.62
CA SER A 91 -14.27 -6.02 -30.01
C SER A 91 -15.70 -5.50 -30.09
N ASP A 92 -16.00 -4.68 -31.09
CA ASP A 92 -17.33 -4.11 -31.33
C ASP A 92 -18.40 -5.21 -31.45
N LEU A 93 -18.05 -6.31 -32.13
CA LEU A 93 -18.96 -7.44 -32.29
C LEU A 93 -19.36 -8.08 -30.95
N LEU A 94 -18.42 -8.14 -29.99
CA LEU A 94 -18.67 -8.67 -28.66
C LEU A 94 -19.52 -7.69 -27.84
N ALA A 95 -19.27 -6.39 -27.95
CA ALA A 95 -20.05 -5.36 -27.28
C ALA A 95 -21.51 -5.34 -27.74
N GLU A 96 -21.77 -5.50 -29.05
CA GLU A 96 -23.11 -5.53 -29.62
C GLU A 96 -23.85 -6.85 -29.38
N SER A 97 -23.14 -7.99 -29.33
CA SER A 97 -23.74 -9.32 -29.20
C SER A 97 -24.08 -9.68 -27.74
N THR A 98 -23.57 -8.96 -26.75
CA THR A 98 -23.72 -9.28 -25.35
C THR A 98 -24.90 -8.52 -24.73
N ALA A 99 -25.88 -9.23 -24.20
CA ALA A 99 -27.06 -8.66 -23.54
C ALA A 99 -26.75 -8.06 -22.14
N ARG A 100 -25.54 -8.25 -21.61
CA ARG A 100 -25.11 -7.75 -20.31
C ARG A 100 -24.39 -6.39 -20.46
N ASN A 101 -24.36 -5.63 -19.38
CA ASN A 101 -23.59 -4.41 -19.31
C ASN A 101 -22.09 -4.74 -19.24
N MET A 102 -21.50 -4.94 -20.39
CA MET A 102 -20.10 -5.36 -20.56
C MET A 102 -19.11 -4.31 -19.99
N GLY A 103 -19.50 -3.04 -20.00
CA GLY A 103 -18.68 -1.97 -19.42
C GLY A 103 -18.43 -2.17 -17.93
N SER A 104 -19.47 -2.52 -17.17
CA SER A 104 -19.33 -2.79 -15.73
C SER A 104 -18.46 -4.02 -15.46
N ASP A 105 -18.69 -5.12 -16.21
CA ASP A 105 -17.91 -6.36 -16.04
C ASP A 105 -16.41 -6.12 -16.32
N VAL A 106 -16.08 -5.38 -17.38
CA VAL A 106 -14.69 -4.98 -17.71
C VAL A 106 -14.10 -4.07 -16.63
N GLY A 107 -14.90 -3.13 -16.10
CA GLY A 107 -14.49 -2.26 -14.99
C GLY A 107 -14.09 -3.06 -13.76
N VAL A 108 -14.90 -4.02 -13.35
CA VAL A 108 -14.61 -4.93 -12.21
C VAL A 108 -13.33 -5.74 -12.44
N MET A 109 -13.12 -6.26 -13.67
CA MET A 109 -11.90 -7.02 -14.01
C MET A 109 -10.66 -6.13 -13.93
N LEU A 110 -10.70 -4.93 -14.51
CA LEU A 110 -9.59 -3.97 -14.47
C LEU A 110 -9.29 -3.51 -13.04
N GLY A 111 -10.33 -3.18 -12.26
CA GLY A 111 -10.18 -2.81 -10.87
C GLY A 111 -9.59 -3.92 -10.01
N GLY A 112 -10.04 -5.16 -10.23
CA GLY A 112 -9.47 -6.32 -9.56
C GLY A 112 -7.97 -6.52 -9.85
N ALA A 113 -7.57 -6.39 -11.11
CA ALA A 113 -6.17 -6.52 -11.52
C ALA A 113 -5.29 -5.37 -10.96
N LEU A 114 -5.81 -4.15 -10.92
CA LEU A 114 -5.09 -3.02 -10.33
C LEU A 114 -4.94 -3.18 -8.82
N GLY A 115 -5.99 -3.59 -8.09
CA GLY A 115 -5.94 -3.86 -6.66
C GLY A 115 -4.95 -4.96 -6.30
N GLU A 116 -4.96 -6.08 -7.03
CA GLU A 116 -4.01 -7.19 -6.85
C GLU A 116 -2.56 -6.74 -7.10
N LYS A 117 -2.34 -5.90 -8.12
CA LYS A 117 -1.00 -5.38 -8.42
C LYS A 117 -0.50 -4.44 -7.32
N ILE A 118 -1.35 -3.56 -6.80
CA ILE A 118 -1.01 -2.65 -5.69
C ILE A 118 -0.63 -3.47 -4.45
N ASP A 119 -1.43 -4.48 -4.10
CA ASP A 119 -1.16 -5.33 -2.96
C ASP A 119 0.15 -6.11 -3.14
N THR A 120 0.36 -6.69 -4.32
CA THR A 120 1.58 -7.44 -4.62
C THR A 120 2.81 -6.56 -4.48
N ASP A 121 2.80 -5.34 -5.00
CA ASP A 121 3.93 -4.41 -4.94
C ASP A 121 4.17 -3.92 -3.50
N ALA A 122 3.10 -3.62 -2.75
CA ALA A 122 3.20 -3.20 -1.36
C ALA A 122 3.76 -4.31 -0.46
N PHE A 123 3.25 -5.53 -0.58
CA PHE A 123 3.74 -6.66 0.21
C PHE A 123 5.11 -7.18 -0.25
N ALA A 124 5.53 -6.93 -1.48
CA ALA A 124 6.89 -7.23 -1.94
C ALA A 124 7.98 -6.41 -1.20
N LEU A 125 7.61 -5.34 -0.52
CA LEU A 125 8.53 -4.57 0.32
C LEU A 125 8.91 -5.30 1.61
N PHE A 126 8.15 -6.33 2.04
CA PHE A 126 8.47 -7.17 3.19
C PHE A 126 9.53 -8.22 2.84
N THR A 127 10.72 -7.76 2.50
CA THR A 127 11.89 -8.61 2.27
C THR A 127 12.77 -8.69 3.51
N GLU A 128 13.61 -9.73 3.62
CA GLU A 128 14.56 -9.88 4.74
C GLU A 128 15.49 -8.68 4.90
N SER A 129 15.79 -7.96 3.82
CA SER A 129 16.61 -6.74 3.86
C SER A 129 15.89 -5.55 4.50
N ASN A 130 14.57 -5.50 4.42
CA ASN A 130 13.75 -4.41 4.93
C ASN A 130 13.16 -4.71 6.31
N ILE A 131 13.14 -5.99 6.71
CA ILE A 131 12.60 -6.44 7.99
C ILE A 131 13.75 -6.83 8.90
N THR A 132 13.95 -6.06 9.95
CA THR A 132 15.02 -6.29 10.94
C THR A 132 14.70 -7.44 11.91
N ASN A 133 13.43 -7.73 12.14
CA ASN A 133 12.99 -8.69 13.13
C ASN A 133 12.14 -9.80 12.52
N ASN A 134 12.67 -11.00 12.48
CA ASN A 134 11.96 -12.21 12.07
C ASN A 134 11.61 -13.06 13.30
N VAL A 135 10.34 -13.44 13.43
CA VAL A 135 9.87 -14.35 14.49
C VAL A 135 9.30 -15.60 13.84
N GLY A 136 9.92 -16.75 14.14
CA GLY A 136 9.59 -18.02 13.51
C GLY A 136 10.58 -18.38 12.40
N GLY A 137 10.61 -19.66 11.99
CA GLY A 137 11.42 -20.16 10.88
C GLY A 137 10.56 -20.40 9.63
N SER A 138 11.19 -20.40 8.46
CA SER A 138 10.52 -20.81 7.21
C SER A 138 9.94 -22.23 7.35
N GLY A 139 8.65 -22.38 7.07
CA GLY A 139 7.94 -23.67 7.20
C GLY A 139 7.45 -24.02 8.61
N SER A 140 7.59 -23.12 9.59
CA SER A 140 7.04 -23.31 10.93
C SER A 140 5.56 -22.96 10.95
N GLU A 141 4.77 -23.72 11.72
CA GLU A 141 3.36 -23.41 11.96
C GLU A 141 3.22 -22.12 12.77
N ILE A 142 2.20 -21.32 12.42
CA ILE A 142 1.84 -20.13 13.18
C ILE A 142 1.04 -20.59 14.41
N THR A 143 1.65 -20.49 15.59
CA THR A 143 1.01 -20.79 16.86
C THR A 143 0.64 -19.49 17.58
N PRO A 144 -0.30 -19.52 18.54
CA PRO A 144 -0.59 -18.35 19.38
C PRO A 144 0.65 -17.82 20.11
N GLU A 145 1.59 -18.68 20.48
CA GLU A 145 2.85 -18.30 21.10
C GLU A 145 3.73 -17.50 20.14
N THR A 146 3.78 -17.88 18.86
CA THR A 146 4.53 -17.15 17.82
C THR A 146 3.96 -15.75 17.64
N ILE A 147 2.64 -15.59 17.65
CA ILE A 147 1.97 -14.28 17.54
C ILE A 147 2.29 -13.42 18.77
N LEU A 148 2.19 -13.97 19.98
CA LEU A 148 2.54 -13.25 21.22
C LEU A 148 4.01 -12.80 21.22
N LYS A 149 4.91 -13.67 20.76
CA LYS A 149 6.33 -13.35 20.63
C LYS A 149 6.57 -12.22 19.62
N ALA A 150 5.85 -12.21 18.48
CA ALA A 150 5.92 -11.13 17.51
C ALA A 150 5.47 -9.80 18.12
N VAL A 151 4.34 -9.76 18.81
CA VAL A 151 3.84 -8.57 19.52
C VAL A 151 4.83 -8.10 20.58
N TYR A 152 5.40 -9.02 21.36
CA TYR A 152 6.43 -8.68 22.33
C TYR A 152 7.66 -8.07 21.68
N THR A 153 8.12 -8.62 20.56
CA THR A 153 9.28 -8.09 19.82
C THR A 153 9.00 -6.68 19.27
N LEU A 154 7.81 -6.42 18.72
CA LEU A 154 7.42 -5.11 18.28
C LEU A 154 7.40 -4.09 19.42
N ARG A 155 6.83 -4.45 20.57
CA ARG A 155 6.80 -3.58 21.76
C ARG A 155 8.17 -3.31 22.34
N SER A 156 9.05 -4.32 22.38
CA SER A 156 10.42 -4.15 22.90
C SER A 156 11.27 -3.24 22.00
N ASN A 157 10.95 -3.16 20.71
CA ASN A 157 11.61 -2.29 19.75
C ASN A 157 10.91 -0.93 19.58
N SER A 158 9.99 -0.59 20.47
CA SER A 158 9.24 0.69 20.40
C SER A 158 8.57 0.93 19.05
N ALA A 159 8.12 -0.15 18.37
CA ALA A 159 7.43 -0.03 17.09
C ALA A 159 6.14 0.79 17.25
N PRO A 160 5.87 1.76 16.36
CA PRO A 160 4.67 2.56 16.44
C PRO A 160 3.43 1.66 16.29
N THR A 161 2.41 1.95 17.09
CA THR A 161 1.09 1.31 17.02
C THR A 161 0.15 2.19 16.19
N ASP A 162 -0.96 1.62 15.74
CA ASP A 162 -2.05 2.39 15.17
C ASP A 162 -2.67 3.35 16.19
N ALA A 163 -3.59 4.22 15.75
CA ALA A 163 -4.26 5.23 16.58
C ALA A 163 -4.95 4.64 17.81
N ASP A 164 -5.42 3.38 17.72
CA ASP A 164 -6.07 2.64 18.80
C ASP A 164 -5.08 1.90 19.71
N GLY A 165 -3.78 1.96 19.43
CA GLY A 165 -2.73 1.30 20.20
C GLY A 165 -2.50 -0.17 19.83
N ASP A 166 -3.07 -0.63 18.73
CA ASP A 166 -3.00 -2.01 18.26
C ASP A 166 -1.98 -2.20 17.13
N TYR A 167 -1.58 -3.45 16.91
CA TYR A 167 -0.78 -3.88 15.76
C TYR A 167 -1.66 -4.60 14.75
N ILE A 168 -1.45 -4.32 13.47
CA ILE A 168 -2.20 -4.96 12.39
C ILE A 168 -1.52 -6.30 12.05
N CYS A 169 -2.30 -7.37 11.98
CA CYS A 169 -1.84 -8.69 11.58
C CYS A 169 -2.48 -9.09 10.25
N VAL A 170 -1.68 -9.33 9.24
CA VAL A 170 -2.13 -9.80 7.93
C VAL A 170 -1.73 -11.26 7.79
N LEU A 171 -2.71 -12.14 7.58
CA LEU A 171 -2.51 -13.56 7.38
C LEU A 171 -3.03 -13.97 6.00
N HIS A 172 -2.29 -14.84 5.32
CA HIS A 172 -2.79 -15.48 4.10
C HIS A 172 -3.78 -16.58 4.49
N PRO A 173 -4.98 -16.64 3.87
CA PRO A 173 -5.98 -17.67 4.14
C PRO A 173 -5.53 -19.08 3.78
#